data_28cc7fa12f848f2e49e4dc8cf94ef1d8
#
_entry.id   28cc7fa12f848f2e49e4dc8cf94ef1d8
#
_cell.length_a   1.000
_cell.length_b   1.000
_cell.length_c   1.000
_cell.angle_alpha   90.00
_cell.angle_beta   90.00
_cell.angle_gamma   90.00
#
_symmetry.space_group_name_H-M   'P 1'
#
loop_
_entity.id
_entity.type
_entity.pdbx_description
1 polymer ?
#
loop_
_entity_poly.entity_id
_entity_poly.type
_entity_poly.pdbx_seq_one_letter_code
_entity_poly.pdbx_strand_id
1 'polypeptide(L)'
;MIAHIGRHLTLKQAQNWNYIIGGGWTAWYSNLTKHIHSKKESFEGNAWIAKKVIPKLSNANILRTWAAMSVDVGGYPLLGEHPNMKNFYVVVSQNGYTLGPILGDLVSNEILFNKKDLDLFDSSRLN
;
A
#
# COMPACT_ATOMS: atom_id res chain seq x y z
N MET A 1 13.49 -2.37 -9.54
CA MET A 1 12.07 -2.78 -9.37
C MET A 1 11.43 -2.90 -10.74
N ILE A 2 10.65 -3.95 -10.97
CA ILE A 2 9.81 -4.12 -12.17
C ILE A 2 8.36 -4.05 -11.71
N ALA A 3 7.52 -3.31 -12.41
CA ALA A 3 6.08 -3.25 -12.17
C ALA A 3 5.33 -3.44 -13.49
N HIS A 4 4.25 -4.21 -13.45
CA HIS A 4 3.35 -4.42 -14.58
C HIS A 4 1.91 -4.14 -14.15
N ILE A 5 1.41 -2.96 -14.46
CA ILE A 5 0.12 -2.46 -13.99
C ILE A 5 -1.04 -3.36 -14.43
N GLY A 6 -1.12 -3.67 -15.72
CA GLY A 6 -2.23 -4.47 -16.28
C GLY A 6 -2.27 -5.94 -15.85
N ARG A 7 -1.25 -6.43 -15.13
CA ARG A 7 -1.18 -7.81 -14.63
C ARG A 7 -0.85 -7.92 -13.15
N HIS A 8 -0.99 -6.83 -12.42
CA HIS A 8 -0.81 -6.79 -10.96
C HIS A 8 0.50 -7.43 -10.50
N LEU A 9 1.64 -7.04 -11.10
CA LEU A 9 2.95 -7.49 -10.70
C LEU A 9 3.79 -6.34 -10.18
N THR A 10 4.35 -6.51 -8.99
CA THR A 10 5.56 -5.79 -8.56
C THR A 10 6.63 -6.80 -8.20
N LEU A 11 7.85 -6.57 -8.68
CA LEU A 11 8.99 -7.45 -8.45
C LEU A 11 10.18 -6.60 -8.06
N LYS A 12 10.74 -6.90 -6.88
CA LYS A 12 11.92 -6.23 -6.33
C LYS A 12 12.97 -7.26 -5.96
N GLN A 13 14.22 -6.98 -6.29
CA GLN A 13 15.35 -7.74 -5.76
C GLN A 13 15.76 -7.16 -4.41
N ALA A 14 15.88 -8.01 -3.41
CA ALA A 14 16.43 -7.66 -2.10
C ALA A 14 17.96 -7.78 -2.09
N GLN A 15 18.62 -7.23 -1.07
CA GLN A 15 20.09 -7.20 -0.96
C GLN A 15 20.72 -8.59 -0.93
N ASN A 16 20.02 -9.59 -0.40
CA ASN A 16 20.46 -10.98 -0.29
C ASN A 16 20.07 -11.85 -1.51
N TRP A 17 19.88 -11.24 -2.67
CA TRP A 17 19.51 -11.88 -3.94
C TRP A 17 18.12 -12.52 -3.98
N ASN A 18 17.33 -12.43 -2.92
CA ASN A 18 15.95 -12.86 -2.92
C ASN A 18 15.07 -11.89 -3.71
N TYR A 19 13.96 -12.39 -4.25
CA TYR A 19 12.96 -11.58 -4.91
C TYR A 19 11.72 -11.44 -4.04
N ILE A 20 11.25 -10.22 -3.90
CA ILE A 20 9.94 -9.90 -3.31
C ILE A 20 8.97 -9.71 -4.47
N ILE A 21 7.93 -10.52 -4.48
CA ILE A 21 6.92 -10.55 -5.54
C ILE A 21 5.58 -10.20 -4.94
N GLY A 22 4.89 -9.24 -5.54
CA GLY A 22 3.56 -8.80 -5.15
C GLY A 22 2.83 -8.16 -6.31
N GLY A 23 1.66 -7.59 -6.09
CA GLY A 23 0.99 -6.87 -7.16
C GLY A 23 -0.53 -6.83 -7.09
N GLY A 24 -1.11 -6.44 -5.97
CA GLY A 24 -2.55 -6.15 -5.90
C GLY A 24 -3.46 -7.38 -5.90
N TRP A 25 -2.93 -8.54 -5.55
CA TRP A 25 -3.72 -9.73 -5.34
C TRP A 25 -4.40 -9.70 -3.97
N THR A 26 -5.61 -10.23 -3.89
CA THR A 26 -6.41 -10.18 -2.67
C THR A 26 -5.95 -11.19 -1.62
N ALA A 27 -6.17 -10.83 -0.35
CA ALA A 27 -6.08 -11.72 0.79
C ALA A 27 -7.47 -11.88 1.43
N TRP A 28 -7.59 -12.68 2.46
CA TRP A 28 -8.80 -12.77 3.24
C TRP A 28 -8.50 -12.61 4.73
N TYR A 29 -9.46 -12.04 5.45
CA TYR A 29 -9.39 -11.86 6.89
C TYR A 29 -10.20 -12.93 7.59
N SER A 30 -9.59 -13.62 8.55
CA SER A 30 -10.29 -14.62 9.37
C SER A 30 -10.84 -13.97 10.63
N ASN A 31 -12.15 -13.99 10.78
CA ASN A 31 -12.81 -13.54 12.02
C ASN A 31 -12.47 -14.42 13.23
N LEU A 32 -12.12 -15.69 13.00
CA LEU A 32 -11.77 -16.63 14.07
C LEU A 32 -10.37 -16.35 14.61
N THR A 33 -9.37 -16.28 13.74
CA THR A 33 -7.97 -16.10 14.14
C THR A 33 -7.56 -14.64 14.28
N LYS A 34 -8.39 -13.69 13.81
CA LYS A 34 -8.07 -12.25 13.71
C LYS A 34 -6.82 -11.96 12.87
N HIS A 35 -6.47 -12.87 11.97
CA HIS A 35 -5.31 -12.73 11.09
C HIS A 35 -5.72 -12.64 9.62
N ILE A 36 -4.81 -12.05 8.85
CA ILE A 36 -4.90 -11.97 7.40
C ILE A 36 -4.14 -13.15 6.81
N HIS A 37 -4.77 -13.80 5.86
CA HIS A 37 -4.22 -14.96 5.17
C HIS A 37 -4.11 -14.69 3.67
N SER A 38 -2.98 -15.05 3.09
CA SER A 38 -2.81 -15.05 1.64
C SER A 38 -3.70 -16.14 1.02
N LYS A 39 -4.38 -15.81 -0.05
CA LYS A 39 -5.12 -16.80 -0.84
C LYS A 39 -4.15 -17.60 -1.72
N LYS A 40 -4.46 -18.87 -1.92
CA LYS A 40 -3.68 -19.75 -2.79
C LYS A 40 -3.57 -19.16 -4.21
N GLU A 41 -4.67 -18.69 -4.76
CA GLU A 41 -4.74 -18.07 -6.09
C GLU A 41 -3.84 -16.83 -6.20
N SER A 42 -3.68 -16.09 -5.10
CA SER A 42 -2.87 -14.88 -5.07
C SER A 42 -1.38 -15.18 -5.22
N PHE A 43 -0.84 -16.15 -4.50
CA PHE A 43 0.58 -16.48 -4.68
C PHE A 43 0.84 -17.33 -5.92
N GLU A 44 -0.09 -18.17 -6.36
CA GLU A 44 0.01 -18.87 -7.65
C GLU A 44 0.02 -17.87 -8.81
N GLY A 45 -0.87 -16.86 -8.78
CA GLY A 45 -0.90 -15.79 -9.77
C GLY A 45 0.37 -14.94 -9.77
N ASN A 46 0.86 -14.55 -8.60
CA ASN A 46 2.15 -13.86 -8.47
C ASN A 46 3.32 -14.67 -9.03
N ALA A 47 3.42 -15.95 -8.68
CA ALA A 47 4.46 -16.84 -9.17
C ALA A 47 4.36 -17.05 -10.69
N TRP A 48 3.14 -17.22 -11.20
CA TRP A 48 2.90 -17.40 -12.64
C TRP A 48 3.36 -16.19 -13.44
N ILE A 49 3.00 -14.97 -13.02
CA ILE A 49 3.39 -13.76 -13.75
C ILE A 49 4.89 -13.47 -13.60
N ALA A 50 5.46 -13.71 -12.41
CA ALA A 50 6.88 -13.47 -12.16
C ALA A 50 7.77 -14.34 -13.06
N LYS A 51 7.45 -15.63 -13.24
CA LYS A 51 8.19 -16.51 -14.14
C LYS A 51 8.04 -16.15 -15.62
N LYS A 52 6.94 -15.49 -16.01
CA LYS A 52 6.77 -14.96 -17.39
C LYS A 52 7.70 -13.77 -17.65
N VAL A 53 7.94 -12.95 -16.63
CA VAL A 53 8.85 -11.78 -16.73
C VAL A 53 10.30 -12.17 -16.56
N ILE A 54 10.60 -13.07 -15.62
CA ILE A 54 11.94 -13.60 -15.35
C ILE A 54 11.88 -15.14 -15.37
N PRO A 55 12.11 -15.79 -16.51
CA PRO A 55 11.98 -17.25 -16.64
C PRO A 55 12.81 -18.07 -15.63
N LYS A 56 13.95 -17.55 -15.19
CA LYS A 56 14.79 -18.20 -14.18
C LYS A 56 14.08 -18.41 -12.83
N LEU A 57 13.05 -17.63 -12.53
CA LEU A 57 12.26 -17.78 -11.30
C LEU A 57 11.40 -19.04 -11.28
N SER A 58 11.24 -19.74 -12.41
CA SER A 58 10.53 -21.03 -12.44
C SER A 58 11.18 -22.10 -11.55
N ASN A 59 12.46 -21.98 -11.30
CA ASN A 59 13.24 -22.92 -10.45
C ASN A 59 13.49 -22.37 -9.03
N ALA A 60 12.93 -21.22 -8.69
CA ALA A 60 13.10 -20.62 -7.38
C ALA A 60 12.17 -21.25 -6.34
N ASN A 61 12.66 -21.36 -5.11
CA ASN A 61 11.85 -21.78 -3.98
C ASN A 61 11.11 -20.59 -3.35
N ILE A 62 9.87 -20.81 -2.93
CA ILE A 62 9.12 -19.85 -2.13
C ILE A 62 9.62 -19.96 -0.69
N LEU A 63 10.25 -18.90 -0.20
CA LEU A 63 10.80 -18.85 1.16
C LEU A 63 9.74 -18.44 2.18
N ARG A 64 8.86 -17.53 1.79
CA ARG A 64 7.85 -16.94 2.67
C ARG A 64 6.71 -16.32 1.88
N THR A 65 5.49 -16.42 2.43
CA THR A 65 4.32 -15.66 1.96
C THR A 65 3.74 -14.85 3.12
N TRP A 66 3.18 -13.69 2.81
CA TRP A 66 2.48 -12.87 3.79
C TRP A 66 1.41 -12.03 3.10
N ALA A 67 0.47 -11.55 3.87
CA ALA A 67 -0.50 -10.55 3.48
C ALA A 67 -0.60 -9.47 4.56
N ALA A 68 -0.97 -8.27 4.16
CA ALA A 68 -1.18 -7.14 5.06
C ALA A 68 -2.46 -6.41 4.70
N MET A 69 -3.08 -5.76 5.69
CA MET A 69 -4.14 -4.79 5.44
C MET A 69 -3.54 -3.54 4.83
N SER A 70 -4.14 -3.08 3.75
CA SER A 70 -3.87 -1.78 3.18
C SER A 70 -4.95 -0.81 3.62
N VAL A 71 -4.55 0.39 4.02
CA VAL A 71 -5.52 1.45 4.31
C VAL A 71 -5.95 2.08 2.99
N ASP A 72 -7.24 1.98 2.69
CA ASP A 72 -7.84 2.67 1.55
C ASP A 72 -8.94 3.61 2.07
N VAL A 73 -8.78 4.88 1.75
CA VAL A 73 -9.71 5.96 2.11
C VAL A 73 -10.29 6.61 0.84
N GLY A 74 -10.75 5.78 -0.09
CA GLY A 74 -11.33 6.22 -1.35
C GLY A 74 -10.30 6.56 -2.43
N GLY A 75 -9.15 5.86 -2.43
CA GLY A 75 -8.12 5.96 -3.47
C GLY A 75 -7.16 7.15 -3.35
N TYR A 76 -7.48 8.14 -2.54
CA TYR A 76 -6.66 9.34 -2.32
C TYR A 76 -6.16 9.41 -0.88
N PRO A 77 -5.02 10.08 -0.62
CA PRO A 77 -4.62 10.40 0.74
C PRO A 77 -5.72 11.17 1.48
N LEU A 78 -5.70 11.04 2.79
CA LEU A 78 -6.52 11.83 3.70
C LEU A 78 -5.57 12.62 4.58
N LEU A 79 -5.74 13.93 4.66
CA LEU A 79 -4.95 14.76 5.55
C LEU A 79 -5.76 15.95 6.06
N GLY A 80 -5.33 16.48 7.18
CA GLY A 80 -5.91 17.67 7.78
C GLY A 80 -6.44 17.46 9.20
N GLU A 81 -7.00 18.52 9.78
CA GLU A 81 -7.60 18.47 11.11
C GLU A 81 -8.86 17.59 11.08
N HIS A 82 -9.00 16.75 12.11
CA HIS A 82 -10.17 15.88 12.22
C HIS A 82 -11.44 16.70 12.46
N PRO A 83 -12.54 16.47 11.73
CA PRO A 83 -13.72 17.33 11.75
C PRO A 83 -14.39 17.48 13.14
N ASN A 84 -14.29 16.42 13.96
CA ASN A 84 -14.92 16.39 15.28
C ASN A 84 -13.92 16.46 16.44
N MET A 85 -12.62 16.62 16.18
CA MET A 85 -11.56 16.63 17.20
C MET A 85 -10.58 17.77 16.91
N LYS A 86 -10.78 18.90 17.58
CA LYS A 86 -9.92 20.07 17.42
C LYS A 86 -8.46 19.78 17.80
N ASN A 87 -7.53 20.32 17.03
CA ASN A 87 -6.08 20.13 17.18
C ASN A 87 -5.61 18.68 17.01
N PHE A 88 -6.45 17.81 16.43
CA PHE A 88 -6.07 16.46 16.06
C PHE A 88 -5.96 16.35 14.54
N TYR A 89 -4.74 16.19 14.05
CA TYR A 89 -4.45 16.10 12.62
C TYR A 89 -4.25 14.64 12.20
N VAL A 90 -4.79 14.29 11.06
CA VAL A 90 -4.74 12.95 10.49
C VAL A 90 -4.00 13.00 9.17
N VAL A 91 -3.07 12.08 8.97
CA VAL A 91 -2.41 11.87 7.69
C VAL A 91 -2.43 10.37 7.37
N VAL A 92 -3.21 9.98 6.38
CA VAL A 92 -3.39 8.58 6.00
C VAL A 92 -3.17 8.43 4.49
N SER A 93 -2.35 7.47 4.11
CA SER A 93 -2.13 7.16 2.70
C SER A 93 -1.75 5.69 2.49
N GLN A 94 -2.34 5.06 1.48
CA GLN A 94 -1.93 3.73 1.02
C GLN A 94 -0.48 3.74 0.52
N ASN A 95 -0.03 4.84 -0.06
CA ASN A 95 1.31 5.04 -0.60
C ASN A 95 2.18 5.94 0.31
N GLY A 96 1.99 5.86 1.63
CA GLY A 96 2.64 6.74 2.60
C GLY A 96 4.16 6.78 2.50
N TYR A 97 4.82 5.69 2.11
CA TYR A 97 6.27 5.69 1.91
C TYR A 97 6.70 6.65 0.77
N THR A 98 5.99 6.62 -0.35
CA THR A 98 6.32 7.46 -1.52
C THR A 98 5.83 8.90 -1.34
N LEU A 99 4.62 9.05 -0.77
CA LEU A 99 3.97 10.35 -0.62
C LEU A 99 4.29 11.05 0.70
N GLY A 100 4.94 10.36 1.64
CA GLY A 100 5.23 10.89 2.97
C GLY A 100 5.84 12.29 2.99
N PRO A 101 6.89 12.59 2.20
CA PRO A 101 7.47 13.91 2.19
C PRO A 101 6.48 15.03 1.82
N ILE A 102 5.75 14.86 0.72
CA ILE A 102 4.80 15.88 0.28
C ILE A 102 3.59 16.00 1.23
N LEU A 103 3.12 14.89 1.78
CA LEU A 103 2.02 14.92 2.76
C LEU A 103 2.47 15.59 4.06
N GLY A 104 3.74 15.40 4.45
CA GLY A 104 4.33 16.09 5.58
C GLY A 104 4.38 17.60 5.37
N ASP A 105 4.81 18.07 4.21
CA ASP A 105 4.82 19.48 3.87
C ASP A 105 3.41 20.09 3.88
N LEU A 106 2.44 19.40 3.26
CA LEU A 106 1.06 19.87 3.21
C LEU A 106 0.44 20.02 4.60
N VAL A 107 0.57 19.01 5.46
CA VAL A 107 0.01 19.09 6.82
C VAL A 107 0.74 20.12 7.68
N SER A 108 2.06 20.27 7.51
CA SER A 108 2.82 21.31 8.21
C SER A 108 2.37 22.71 7.83
N ASN A 109 2.10 22.95 6.55
CA ASN A 109 1.57 24.22 6.07
C ASN A 109 0.17 24.51 6.63
N GLU A 110 -0.68 23.48 6.74
CA GLU A 110 -1.99 23.64 7.37
C GLU A 110 -1.87 23.99 8.86
N ILE A 111 -1.01 23.27 9.60
CA ILE A 111 -0.81 23.51 11.04
C ILE A 111 -0.20 24.88 11.32
N LEU A 112 0.86 25.26 10.59
CA LEU A 112 1.64 26.45 10.88
C LEU A 112 1.03 27.72 10.30
N PHE A 113 0.40 27.63 9.14
CA PHE A 113 -0.03 28.79 8.38
C PHE A 113 -1.53 28.79 8.06
N ASN A 114 -2.27 27.79 8.55
CA ASN A 114 -3.71 27.58 8.25
C ASN A 114 -3.98 27.55 6.73
N LYS A 115 -3.03 26.98 5.97
CA LYS A 115 -3.07 26.92 4.51
C LYS A 115 -3.45 25.52 4.05
N LYS A 116 -4.68 25.36 3.60
CA LYS A 116 -5.15 24.13 2.95
C LYS A 116 -4.88 24.21 1.45
N ASP A 117 -3.97 23.39 0.96
CA ASP A 117 -3.56 23.42 -0.45
C ASP A 117 -4.40 22.49 -1.35
N LEU A 118 -5.02 21.44 -0.81
CA LEU A 118 -5.73 20.43 -1.60
C LEU A 118 -7.00 19.94 -0.89
N ASP A 119 -8.14 20.48 -1.28
CA ASP A 119 -9.47 20.05 -0.78
C ASP A 119 -9.75 18.57 -1.04
N LEU A 120 -9.14 18.00 -2.09
CA LEU A 120 -9.28 16.59 -2.45
C LEU A 120 -8.81 15.64 -1.33
N PHE A 121 -7.89 16.10 -0.48
CA PHE A 121 -7.32 15.32 0.61
C PHE A 121 -7.94 15.65 1.98
N ASP A 122 -8.90 16.58 2.01
CA ASP A 122 -9.49 17.06 3.26
C ASP A 122 -10.09 15.92 4.10
N SER A 123 -9.84 15.97 5.40
CA SER A 123 -10.31 15.00 6.37
C SER A 123 -11.83 14.98 6.55
N SER A 124 -12.55 16.02 6.11
CA SER A 124 -14.03 16.07 6.10
C SER A 124 -14.67 14.98 5.24
N ARG A 125 -13.90 14.36 4.35
CA ARG A 125 -14.33 13.19 3.56
C ARG A 125 -14.65 11.95 4.41
N LEU A 126 -14.31 11.97 5.71
CA LEU A 126 -14.65 10.90 6.64
C LEU A 126 -16.08 10.96 7.19
N ASN A 127 -16.84 12.01 6.88
CA ASN A 127 -18.22 12.21 7.32
C ASN A 127 -19.24 11.58 6.38
#